data_7f4902ecad3c082a4a17164cfd2a9ea0
#
_entry.id   7f4902ecad3c082a4a17164cfd2a9ea0
#
_cell.length_a   1.000
_cell.length_b   1.000
_cell.length_c   1.000
_cell.angle_alpha   90.00
_cell.angle_beta   90.00
_cell.angle_gamma   90.00
#
_symmetry.space_group_name_H-M   'P 1'
#
loop_
_entity.id
_entity.type
_entity.pdbx_description
1 polymer ?
#
loop_
_entity_poly.entity_id
_entity_poly.type
_entity_poly.pdbx_seq_one_letter_code
_entity_poly.pdbx_strand_id
1 'polypeptide(L)'
;LGVVPSSNSEKLVDDLTPFAKALGDKLGMKVEVFTASSYIGVIEGIGSGSVDFGLVPPFSAVLSNKQSNTKNLLVGRSTSGKPGYFAEVFVRKDSDIKSIADLKGKKIAFVDPSSASGYIYAGAMLKDAGIDLEKDIQYQFSGGHDKSLQLLLNKDVDAVASYENVIRKYTKEFPTLKEDVKVIAKSELIPGVTVVASNNLDEETQKKVKQALLEIQNDKETIQILTNLFSITGFEEPNNDAYKSIEKISEKMNIDLNKVK
;
A
#
# COMPACT_ATOMS: atom_id res chain seq x y z
N LEU A 1 -2.29 -3.86 16.18
CA LEU A 1 -2.54 -3.23 14.88
C LEU A 1 -1.32 -3.37 13.98
N GLY A 2 -1.43 -4.18 12.94
CA GLY A 2 -0.38 -4.36 11.93
C GLY A 2 -0.41 -3.29 10.85
N VAL A 3 0.77 -2.85 10.40
CA VAL A 3 0.93 -1.96 9.24
C VAL A 3 2.12 -2.41 8.40
N VAL A 4 1.98 -2.37 7.08
CA VAL A 4 3.09 -2.74 6.19
C VAL A 4 4.18 -1.68 6.21
N PRO A 5 5.48 -2.05 6.06
CA PRO A 5 6.60 -1.12 6.08
C PRO A 5 6.69 -0.31 4.77
N SER A 6 5.66 0.51 4.50
CA SER A 6 5.56 1.32 3.27
C SER A 6 6.53 2.51 3.21
N SER A 7 7.18 2.82 4.33
CA SER A 7 8.20 3.86 4.51
C SER A 7 9.13 3.47 5.67
N ASN A 8 9.95 4.40 6.18
CA ASN A 8 10.79 4.13 7.35
C ASN A 8 9.95 3.56 8.51
N SER A 9 10.27 2.32 8.91
CA SER A 9 9.44 1.53 9.82
C SER A 9 9.36 2.11 11.24
N GLU A 10 10.47 2.62 11.78
CA GLU A 10 10.50 3.22 13.12
C GLU A 10 9.62 4.46 13.16
N LYS A 11 9.85 5.37 12.22
CA LYS A 11 9.04 6.58 12.10
C LYS A 11 7.56 6.28 11.87
N LEU A 12 7.23 5.26 11.08
CA LEU A 12 5.84 4.85 10.84
C LEU A 12 5.16 4.39 12.12
N VAL A 13 5.84 3.60 12.96
CA VAL A 13 5.34 3.14 14.25
C VAL A 13 5.13 4.32 15.20
N ASP A 14 6.10 5.21 15.30
CA ASP A 14 6.01 6.40 16.15
C ASP A 14 4.87 7.31 15.75
N ASP A 15 4.77 7.63 14.46
CA ASP A 15 3.73 8.51 13.91
C ASP A 15 2.31 7.91 14.07
N LEU A 16 2.17 6.56 14.10
CA LEU A 16 0.89 5.86 14.23
C LEU A 16 0.50 5.57 15.69
N THR A 17 1.45 5.60 16.62
CA THR A 17 1.22 5.30 18.04
C THR A 17 0.10 6.16 18.68
N PRO A 18 -0.03 7.48 18.42
CA PRO A 18 -1.14 8.27 18.96
C PRO A 18 -2.51 7.80 18.44
N PHE A 19 -2.61 7.36 17.17
CA PHE A 19 -3.83 6.78 16.64
C PHE A 19 -4.17 5.45 17.32
N ALA A 20 -3.18 4.57 17.50
CA ALA A 20 -3.36 3.29 18.20
C ALA A 20 -3.83 3.50 19.64
N LYS A 21 -3.27 4.51 20.33
CA LYS A 21 -3.72 4.88 21.67
C LYS A 21 -5.20 5.31 21.68
N ALA A 22 -5.59 6.24 20.80
CA ALA A 22 -6.97 6.72 20.70
C ALA A 22 -7.95 5.57 20.37
N LEU A 23 -7.53 4.63 19.50
CA LEU A 23 -8.31 3.43 19.19
C LEU A 23 -8.43 2.52 20.41
N GLY A 24 -7.35 2.33 21.16
CA GLY A 24 -7.33 1.53 22.38
C GLY A 24 -8.25 2.11 23.47
N ASP A 25 -8.23 3.42 23.65
CA ASP A 25 -9.13 4.12 24.60
C ASP A 25 -10.63 3.87 24.25
N LYS A 26 -10.98 3.84 22.95
CA LYS A 26 -12.35 3.49 22.50
C LYS A 26 -12.71 2.03 22.68
N LEU A 27 -11.73 1.14 22.49
CA LEU A 27 -11.93 -0.31 22.65
C LEU A 27 -11.92 -0.77 24.11
N GLY A 28 -11.42 0.05 25.04
CA GLY A 28 -11.10 -0.40 26.41
C GLY A 28 -9.98 -1.42 26.46
N MET A 29 -9.08 -1.40 25.48
CA MET A 29 -7.97 -2.37 25.32
C MET A 29 -6.69 -1.61 24.94
N LYS A 30 -5.53 -2.16 25.28
CA LYS A 30 -4.26 -1.65 24.76
C LYS A 30 -4.12 -2.05 23.28
N VAL A 31 -3.89 -1.07 22.41
CA VAL A 31 -3.56 -1.29 20.99
C VAL A 31 -2.10 -0.91 20.77
N GLU A 32 -1.31 -1.87 20.34
CA GLU A 32 0.09 -1.67 19.98
C GLU A 32 0.26 -1.71 18.47
N VAL A 33 1.13 -0.88 17.93
CA VAL A 33 1.48 -0.88 16.50
C VAL A 33 2.55 -1.93 16.26
N PHE A 34 2.36 -2.75 15.25
CA PHE A 34 3.30 -3.75 14.77
C PHE A 34 3.64 -3.50 13.30
N THR A 35 4.90 -3.62 12.95
CA THR A 35 5.36 -3.73 11.56
C THR A 35 6.42 -4.83 11.45
N ALA A 36 6.69 -5.28 10.23
CA ALA A 36 7.69 -6.30 9.94
C ALA A 36 8.74 -5.75 8.95
N SER A 37 9.71 -6.56 8.56
CA SER A 37 10.72 -6.19 7.56
C SER A 37 10.17 -6.17 6.11
N SER A 38 9.02 -6.82 5.87
CA SER A 38 8.35 -6.89 4.57
C SER A 38 6.83 -6.83 4.73
N TYR A 39 6.12 -6.58 3.63
CA TYR A 39 4.66 -6.61 3.60
C TYR A 39 4.14 -8.01 3.94
N ILE A 40 4.79 -9.04 3.39
CA ILE A 40 4.43 -10.45 3.64
C ILE A 40 4.54 -10.78 5.13
N GLY A 41 5.57 -10.34 5.85
CA GLY A 41 5.70 -10.58 7.28
C GLY A 41 4.53 -10.02 8.11
N VAL A 42 3.94 -8.89 7.69
CA VAL A 42 2.72 -8.37 8.33
C VAL A 42 1.50 -9.24 7.99
N ILE A 43 1.37 -9.69 6.74
CA ILE A 43 0.28 -10.56 6.28
C ILE A 43 0.32 -11.90 7.03
N GLU A 44 1.50 -12.50 7.16
CA GLU A 44 1.72 -13.74 7.92
C GLU A 44 1.39 -13.54 9.41
N GLY A 45 1.77 -12.40 10.00
CA GLY A 45 1.41 -12.05 11.37
C GLY A 45 -0.10 -11.99 11.59
N ILE A 46 -0.86 -11.38 10.67
CA ILE A 46 -2.33 -11.35 10.72
C ILE A 46 -2.89 -12.76 10.50
N GLY A 47 -2.36 -13.51 9.53
CA GLY A 47 -2.80 -14.85 9.19
C GLY A 47 -2.61 -15.85 10.33
N SER A 48 -1.50 -15.78 11.06
CA SER A 48 -1.20 -16.64 12.22
C SER A 48 -1.94 -16.22 13.50
N GLY A 49 -2.48 -15.00 13.55
CA GLY A 49 -3.09 -14.42 14.74
C GLY A 49 -2.08 -13.81 15.73
N SER A 50 -0.81 -13.69 15.35
CA SER A 50 0.18 -12.92 16.12
C SER A 50 -0.10 -11.41 16.06
N VAL A 51 -0.82 -10.99 15.04
CA VAL A 51 -1.35 -9.64 14.86
C VAL A 51 -2.87 -9.75 14.70
N ASP A 52 -3.62 -9.08 15.54
CA ASP A 52 -5.09 -9.21 15.61
C ASP A 52 -5.78 -8.62 14.38
N PHE A 53 -5.33 -7.45 13.94
CA PHE A 53 -5.84 -6.78 12.74
C PHE A 53 -4.80 -5.82 12.16
N GLY A 54 -4.96 -5.41 10.92
CA GLY A 54 -4.01 -4.50 10.27
C GLY A 54 -4.63 -3.59 9.21
N LEU A 55 -3.92 -2.49 8.93
CA LEU A 55 -4.15 -1.61 7.79
C LEU A 55 -3.18 -2.01 6.68
N VAL A 56 -3.68 -2.67 5.65
CA VAL A 56 -2.85 -3.21 4.58
C VAL A 56 -3.32 -2.77 3.20
N PRO A 57 -2.44 -2.70 2.20
CA PRO A 57 -2.83 -2.47 0.82
C PRO A 57 -3.83 -3.53 0.32
N PRO A 58 -4.68 -3.20 -0.65
CA PRO A 58 -5.76 -4.10 -1.06
C PRO A 58 -5.27 -5.43 -1.66
N PHE A 59 -4.12 -5.46 -2.33
CA PHE A 59 -3.52 -6.72 -2.80
C PHE A 59 -3.05 -7.59 -1.62
N SER A 60 -2.42 -6.97 -0.61
CA SER A 60 -2.04 -7.65 0.64
C SER A 60 -3.26 -8.21 1.37
N ALA A 61 -4.41 -7.50 1.34
CA ALA A 61 -5.67 -8.00 1.91
C ALA A 61 -6.17 -9.24 1.16
N VAL A 62 -6.14 -9.22 -0.18
CA VAL A 62 -6.50 -10.39 -1.00
C VAL A 62 -5.59 -11.59 -0.70
N LEU A 63 -4.27 -11.38 -0.60
CA LEU A 63 -3.33 -12.42 -0.20
C LEU A 63 -3.68 -13.02 1.16
N SER A 64 -3.86 -12.16 2.16
CA SER A 64 -4.19 -12.58 3.53
C SER A 64 -5.49 -13.40 3.58
N ASN A 65 -6.52 -12.94 2.84
CA ASN A 65 -7.79 -13.65 2.76
C ASN A 65 -7.64 -15.03 2.09
N LYS A 66 -6.88 -15.13 1.00
CA LYS A 66 -6.65 -16.39 0.28
C LYS A 66 -5.81 -17.39 1.07
N GLN A 67 -4.74 -16.90 1.70
CA GLN A 67 -3.77 -17.77 2.39
C GLN A 67 -4.20 -18.17 3.81
N SER A 68 -4.95 -17.31 4.50
CA SER A 68 -5.24 -17.47 5.94
C SER A 68 -6.70 -17.24 6.31
N ASN A 69 -7.60 -17.13 5.33
CA ASN A 69 -9.03 -16.93 5.54
C ASN A 69 -9.36 -15.73 6.47
N THR A 70 -8.54 -14.69 6.42
CA THR A 70 -8.75 -13.45 7.18
C THR A 70 -9.99 -12.70 6.67
N LYS A 71 -10.48 -11.71 7.42
CA LYS A 71 -11.71 -10.98 7.10
C LYS A 71 -11.42 -9.50 6.84
N ASN A 72 -11.96 -8.96 5.77
CA ASN A 72 -11.97 -7.52 5.52
C ASN A 72 -13.07 -6.86 6.36
N LEU A 73 -12.71 -5.99 7.29
CA LEU A 73 -13.66 -5.30 8.16
C LEU A 73 -14.15 -4.00 7.56
N LEU A 74 -13.23 -3.18 7.04
CA LEU A 74 -13.48 -1.85 6.48
C LEU A 74 -12.48 -1.53 5.37
N VAL A 75 -12.80 -0.53 4.56
CA VAL A 75 -11.88 0.08 3.59
C VAL A 75 -11.75 1.57 3.86
N GLY A 76 -10.54 2.09 3.74
CA GLY A 76 -10.23 3.49 3.91
C GLY A 76 -10.71 4.33 2.73
N ARG A 77 -11.42 5.44 3.00
CA ARG A 77 -11.78 6.45 1.99
C ARG A 77 -10.60 7.37 1.71
N SER A 78 -10.33 7.60 0.44
CA SER A 78 -9.22 8.46 -0.01
C SER A 78 -9.53 9.96 0.15
N THR A 79 -8.47 10.77 0.31
CA THR A 79 -8.54 12.25 0.27
C THR A 79 -9.05 12.81 -1.06
N SER A 80 -9.02 12.04 -2.14
CA SER A 80 -9.53 12.45 -3.45
C SER A 80 -11.07 12.36 -3.57
N GLY A 81 -11.75 11.85 -2.53
CA GLY A 81 -13.18 11.55 -2.56
C GLY A 81 -13.56 10.34 -3.43
N LYS A 82 -12.57 9.64 -4.00
CA LYS A 82 -12.77 8.41 -4.78
C LYS A 82 -12.72 7.19 -3.88
N PRO A 83 -13.36 6.07 -4.26
CA PRO A 83 -13.35 4.83 -3.47
C PRO A 83 -12.00 4.08 -3.53
N GLY A 84 -10.92 4.76 -3.85
CA GLY A 84 -9.58 4.21 -3.99
C GLY A 84 -8.55 5.26 -4.41
N TYR A 85 -7.44 4.78 -4.94
CA TYR A 85 -6.30 5.57 -5.39
C TYR A 85 -5.70 4.97 -6.67
N PHE A 86 -4.61 5.55 -7.18
CA PHE A 86 -3.96 5.09 -8.41
C PHE A 86 -2.49 4.76 -8.17
N ALA A 87 -1.96 3.79 -8.92
CA ALA A 87 -0.53 3.65 -9.11
C ALA A 87 -0.06 4.64 -10.18
N GLU A 88 1.12 5.16 -9.97
CA GLU A 88 1.81 6.02 -10.95
C GLU A 88 3.23 5.50 -11.15
N VAL A 89 3.73 5.64 -12.39
CA VAL A 89 5.12 5.37 -12.74
C VAL A 89 5.84 6.69 -12.90
N PHE A 90 6.94 6.85 -12.18
CA PHE A 90 7.72 8.07 -12.10
C PHE A 90 9.09 7.86 -12.72
N VAL A 91 9.55 8.87 -13.42
CA VAL A 91 10.92 8.97 -13.97
C VAL A 91 11.48 10.35 -13.67
N ARG A 92 12.79 10.52 -13.77
CA ARG A 92 13.39 11.84 -13.66
C ARG A 92 12.97 12.73 -14.84
N LYS A 93 12.82 14.03 -14.61
CA LYS A 93 12.49 15.00 -15.66
C LYS A 93 13.60 15.16 -16.70
N ASP A 94 14.86 14.96 -16.29
CA ASP A 94 16.03 15.02 -17.15
C ASP A 94 16.23 13.79 -18.03
N SER A 95 15.37 12.77 -17.90
CA SER A 95 15.41 11.56 -18.73
C SER A 95 14.62 11.69 -20.03
N ASP A 96 15.05 10.94 -21.06
CA ASP A 96 14.35 10.86 -22.35
C ASP A 96 13.10 9.97 -22.32
N ILE A 97 12.81 9.33 -21.19
CA ILE A 97 11.65 8.43 -20.99
C ILE A 97 10.38 9.27 -20.92
N LYS A 98 9.41 8.99 -21.80
CA LYS A 98 8.14 9.72 -21.93
C LYS A 98 6.91 8.85 -21.73
N SER A 99 7.07 7.52 -21.87
CA SER A 99 5.98 6.56 -21.81
C SER A 99 6.43 5.24 -21.17
N ILE A 100 5.47 4.36 -20.88
CA ILE A 100 5.77 2.98 -20.41
C ILE A 100 6.61 2.22 -21.44
N ALA A 101 6.37 2.39 -22.75
CA ALA A 101 7.10 1.67 -23.78
C ALA A 101 8.62 1.98 -23.77
N ASP A 102 9.01 3.18 -23.32
CA ASP A 102 10.40 3.59 -23.22
C ASP A 102 11.16 2.91 -22.06
N LEU A 103 10.43 2.16 -21.21
CA LEU A 103 11.01 1.44 -20.08
C LEU A 103 11.68 0.12 -20.49
N LYS A 104 11.53 -0.33 -21.73
CA LYS A 104 12.24 -1.52 -22.23
C LYS A 104 13.76 -1.31 -22.15
N GLY A 105 14.46 -2.28 -21.53
CA GLY A 105 15.90 -2.21 -21.28
C GLY A 105 16.30 -1.35 -20.07
N LYS A 106 15.34 -0.80 -19.31
CA LYS A 106 15.61 0.11 -18.19
C LYS A 106 15.64 -0.61 -16.84
N LYS A 107 16.18 0.10 -15.83
CA LYS A 107 16.17 -0.33 -14.43
C LYS A 107 14.99 0.28 -13.70
N ILE A 108 14.21 -0.55 -13.02
CA ILE A 108 13.00 -0.13 -12.30
C ILE A 108 13.10 -0.55 -10.82
N ALA A 109 12.77 0.36 -9.89
CA ALA A 109 12.52 -0.04 -8.52
C ALA A 109 11.02 -0.18 -8.28
N PHE A 110 10.62 -1.37 -7.87
CA PHE A 110 9.33 -1.65 -7.26
C PHE A 110 9.44 -1.59 -5.73
N VAL A 111 8.32 -1.54 -5.04
CA VAL A 111 8.31 -1.39 -3.58
C VAL A 111 8.43 -2.74 -2.87
N ASP A 112 7.50 -3.64 -3.13
CA ASP A 112 7.38 -4.95 -2.49
C ASP A 112 6.52 -5.85 -3.38
N PRO A 113 6.76 -7.18 -3.44
CA PRO A 113 5.96 -8.11 -4.25
C PRO A 113 4.45 -8.07 -3.98
N SER A 114 4.04 -7.67 -2.78
CA SER A 114 2.64 -7.54 -2.38
C SER A 114 2.12 -6.10 -2.34
N SER A 115 2.88 -5.14 -2.85
CA SER A 115 2.44 -3.75 -2.98
C SER A 115 1.53 -3.56 -4.20
N ALA A 116 0.28 -3.15 -3.98
CA ALA A 116 -0.66 -2.89 -5.06
C ALA A 116 -0.13 -1.83 -6.05
N SER A 117 0.16 -0.61 -5.60
CA SER A 117 0.64 0.47 -6.47
C SER A 117 2.13 0.39 -6.80
N GLY A 118 2.94 -0.10 -5.86
CA GLY A 118 4.39 -0.17 -6.02
C GLY A 118 4.88 -1.35 -6.85
N TYR A 119 4.00 -2.30 -7.22
CA TYR A 119 4.36 -3.44 -8.06
C TYR A 119 3.22 -3.96 -8.92
N ILE A 120 2.10 -4.40 -8.33
CA ILE A 120 1.09 -5.20 -9.03
C ILE A 120 0.47 -4.45 -10.21
N TYR A 121 -0.07 -3.27 -9.96
CA TYR A 121 -0.70 -2.44 -11.00
C TYR A 121 0.32 -1.84 -11.97
N ALA A 122 1.48 -1.44 -11.47
CA ALA A 122 2.55 -0.94 -12.32
C ALA A 122 3.09 -2.04 -13.25
N GLY A 123 3.33 -3.24 -12.73
CA GLY A 123 3.75 -4.39 -13.54
C GLY A 123 2.70 -4.77 -14.58
N ALA A 124 1.40 -4.72 -14.24
CA ALA A 124 0.32 -4.94 -15.20
C ALA A 124 0.34 -3.90 -16.32
N MET A 125 0.59 -2.62 -16.02
CA MET A 125 0.74 -1.58 -17.05
C MET A 125 1.94 -1.84 -17.98
N LEU A 126 3.08 -2.34 -17.45
CA LEU A 126 4.22 -2.72 -18.28
C LEU A 126 3.86 -3.90 -19.21
N LYS A 127 3.20 -4.92 -18.68
CA LYS A 127 2.73 -6.06 -19.50
C LYS A 127 1.75 -5.64 -20.59
N ASP A 128 0.83 -4.72 -20.31
CA ASP A 128 -0.10 -4.15 -21.30
C ASP A 128 0.62 -3.40 -22.42
N ALA A 129 1.76 -2.79 -22.11
CA ALA A 129 2.63 -2.17 -23.09
C ALA A 129 3.56 -3.17 -23.83
N GLY A 130 3.39 -4.48 -23.61
CA GLY A 130 4.18 -5.52 -24.24
C GLY A 130 5.57 -5.74 -23.62
N ILE A 131 5.81 -5.26 -22.40
CA ILE A 131 7.08 -5.44 -21.68
C ILE A 131 6.99 -6.68 -20.80
N ASP A 132 7.84 -7.65 -21.04
CA ASP A 132 8.06 -8.81 -20.18
C ASP A 132 8.99 -8.40 -19.03
N LEU A 133 8.49 -8.47 -17.78
CA LEU A 133 9.24 -8.01 -16.61
C LEU A 133 10.55 -8.78 -16.41
N GLU A 134 10.58 -10.06 -16.75
CA GLU A 134 11.75 -10.94 -16.54
C GLU A 134 12.80 -10.82 -17.66
N LYS A 135 12.39 -10.37 -18.86
CA LYS A 135 13.28 -10.35 -20.03
C LYS A 135 13.63 -8.95 -20.50
N ASP A 136 12.67 -8.02 -20.37
CA ASP A 136 12.77 -6.72 -21.04
C ASP A 136 13.21 -5.58 -20.10
N ILE A 137 13.27 -5.82 -18.78
CA ILE A 137 13.71 -4.84 -17.80
C ILE A 137 14.63 -5.47 -16.75
N GLN A 138 15.34 -4.63 -16.01
CA GLN A 138 15.98 -5.00 -14.76
C GLN A 138 15.18 -4.40 -13.62
N TYR A 139 14.83 -5.17 -12.60
CA TYR A 139 14.12 -4.60 -11.48
C TYR A 139 14.63 -5.10 -10.13
N GLN A 140 14.33 -4.33 -9.10
CA GLN A 140 14.58 -4.68 -7.71
C GLN A 140 13.44 -4.20 -6.83
N PHE A 141 13.27 -4.82 -5.67
CA PHE A 141 12.36 -4.36 -4.63
C PHE A 141 13.12 -3.49 -3.62
N SER A 142 12.66 -2.25 -3.42
CA SER A 142 13.27 -1.28 -2.52
C SER A 142 12.88 -1.45 -1.05
N GLY A 143 11.74 -2.10 -0.79
CA GLY A 143 11.16 -2.30 0.52
C GLY A 143 10.41 -1.08 1.09
N GLY A 144 10.27 0.04 0.33
CA GLY A 144 9.51 1.21 0.75
C GLY A 144 9.39 2.25 -0.35
N HIS A 145 8.32 3.05 -0.33
CA HIS A 145 8.10 4.11 -1.33
C HIS A 145 9.13 5.23 -1.26
N ASP A 146 9.56 5.60 -0.06
CA ASP A 146 10.66 6.54 0.22
C ASP A 146 11.97 6.05 -0.38
N LYS A 147 12.30 4.78 -0.15
CA LYS A 147 13.50 4.15 -0.70
C LYS A 147 13.48 4.08 -2.23
N SER A 148 12.31 3.77 -2.84
CA SER A 148 12.17 3.83 -4.30
C SER A 148 12.47 5.24 -4.84
N LEU A 149 11.91 6.29 -4.24
CA LEU A 149 12.16 7.66 -4.63
C LEU A 149 13.65 8.05 -4.45
N GLN A 150 14.27 7.62 -3.36
CA GLN A 150 15.71 7.82 -3.13
C GLN A 150 16.56 7.22 -4.25
N LEU A 151 16.29 5.95 -4.64
CA LEU A 151 16.98 5.29 -5.75
C LEU A 151 16.82 6.05 -7.07
N LEU A 152 15.61 6.59 -7.35
CA LEU A 152 15.35 7.38 -8.56
C LEU A 152 16.15 8.70 -8.56
N LEU A 153 16.14 9.42 -7.44
CA LEU A 153 16.87 10.68 -7.29
C LEU A 153 18.39 10.48 -7.38
N ASN A 154 18.89 9.38 -6.79
CA ASN A 154 20.30 9.01 -6.87
C ASN A 154 20.75 8.53 -8.26
N LYS A 155 19.81 8.32 -9.20
CA LYS A 155 20.06 7.75 -10.54
C LYS A 155 20.48 6.27 -10.52
N ASP A 156 20.17 5.55 -9.46
CA ASP A 156 20.42 4.10 -9.35
C ASP A 156 19.45 3.30 -10.21
N VAL A 157 18.25 3.86 -10.44
CA VAL A 157 17.21 3.33 -11.33
C VAL A 157 16.67 4.41 -12.27
N ASP A 158 16.06 3.99 -13.37
CA ASP A 158 15.49 4.86 -14.39
C ASP A 158 14.03 5.24 -14.09
N ALA A 159 13.30 4.33 -13.44
CA ALA A 159 11.90 4.51 -13.08
C ALA A 159 11.56 3.88 -11.74
N VAL A 160 10.48 4.36 -11.13
CA VAL A 160 9.90 3.77 -9.92
C VAL A 160 8.38 3.72 -10.03
N ALA A 161 7.78 2.72 -9.38
CA ALA A 161 6.34 2.64 -9.20
C ALA A 161 5.95 3.06 -7.78
N SER A 162 4.89 3.86 -7.67
CA SER A 162 4.38 4.31 -6.37
C SER A 162 2.90 4.70 -6.49
N TYR A 163 2.32 5.24 -5.43
CA TYR A 163 0.96 5.74 -5.42
C TYR A 163 0.88 7.23 -5.79
N GLU A 164 -0.29 7.66 -6.26
CA GLU A 164 -0.56 9.08 -6.51
C GLU A 164 -0.33 9.91 -5.23
N ASN A 165 0.08 11.17 -5.39
CA ASN A 165 0.44 12.07 -4.29
C ASN A 165 1.70 11.72 -3.49
N VAL A 166 2.45 10.69 -3.85
CA VAL A 166 3.71 10.33 -3.19
C VAL A 166 4.70 11.50 -3.18
N ILE A 167 4.76 12.27 -4.27
CA ILE A 167 5.60 13.47 -4.36
C ILE A 167 5.23 14.47 -3.24
N ARG A 168 3.94 14.77 -3.05
CA ARG A 168 3.48 15.69 -2.01
C ARG A 168 3.85 15.19 -0.61
N LYS A 169 3.72 13.89 -0.37
CA LYS A 169 4.02 13.29 0.94
C LYS A 169 5.49 13.46 1.30
N TYR A 170 6.38 13.24 0.34
CA TYR A 170 7.82 13.20 0.59
C TYR A 170 8.56 14.50 0.24
N THR A 171 7.85 15.60 -0.09
CA THR A 171 8.50 16.89 -0.40
C THR A 171 9.33 17.46 0.76
N LYS A 172 8.97 17.15 2.01
CA LYS A 172 9.77 17.58 3.17
C LYS A 172 11.08 16.81 3.28
N GLU A 173 11.08 15.54 2.94
CA GLU A 173 12.25 14.65 2.99
C GLU A 173 13.13 14.82 1.74
N PHE A 174 12.52 15.02 0.58
CA PHE A 174 13.17 15.25 -0.70
C PHE A 174 12.67 16.56 -1.30
N PRO A 175 13.26 17.72 -0.92
CA PRO A 175 12.74 19.05 -1.31
C PRO A 175 12.65 19.29 -2.80
N THR A 176 13.56 18.69 -3.59
CA THR A 176 13.61 18.86 -5.06
C THR A 176 12.72 17.86 -5.81
N LEU A 177 12.07 16.94 -5.13
CA LEU A 177 11.33 15.82 -5.72
C LEU A 177 10.32 16.27 -6.80
N LYS A 178 9.60 17.37 -6.54
CA LYS A 178 8.61 17.92 -7.46
C LYS A 178 9.25 18.50 -8.73
N GLU A 179 10.44 19.05 -8.61
CA GLU A 179 11.21 19.61 -9.71
C GLU A 179 11.93 18.54 -10.52
N ASP A 180 12.34 17.44 -9.88
CA ASP A 180 13.23 16.44 -10.47
C ASP A 180 12.49 15.26 -11.10
N VAL A 181 11.23 15.01 -10.74
CA VAL A 181 10.48 13.85 -11.25
C VAL A 181 9.21 14.23 -12.01
N LYS A 182 8.81 13.35 -12.93
CA LYS A 182 7.54 13.43 -13.67
C LYS A 182 6.86 12.07 -13.69
N VAL A 183 5.52 12.09 -13.78
CA VAL A 183 4.69 10.91 -14.00
C VAL A 183 4.63 10.60 -15.50
N ILE A 184 4.82 9.35 -15.89
CA ILE A 184 4.70 8.89 -17.28
C ILE A 184 3.50 7.99 -17.52
N ALA A 185 2.93 7.42 -16.46
CA ALA A 185 1.74 6.58 -16.54
C ALA A 185 0.98 6.55 -15.23
N LYS A 186 -0.33 6.28 -15.35
CA LYS A 186 -1.26 6.14 -14.24
C LYS A 186 -2.15 4.91 -14.47
N SER A 187 -2.37 4.11 -13.43
CA SER A 187 -3.18 2.89 -13.47
C SER A 187 -4.68 3.17 -13.52
N GLU A 188 -5.46 2.12 -13.68
CA GLU A 188 -6.86 2.11 -13.26
C GLU A 188 -6.98 2.27 -11.74
N LEU A 189 -8.22 2.48 -11.25
CA LEU A 189 -8.49 2.71 -9.83
C LEU A 189 -8.16 1.46 -9.00
N ILE A 190 -7.35 1.63 -7.98
CA ILE A 190 -7.00 0.64 -6.97
C ILE A 190 -7.92 0.83 -5.77
N PRO A 191 -8.57 -0.20 -5.22
CA PRO A 191 -9.32 -0.10 -3.97
C PRO A 191 -8.49 0.50 -2.83
N GLY A 192 -9.15 1.11 -1.85
CA GLY A 192 -8.49 1.74 -0.70
C GLY A 192 -7.75 0.75 0.21
N VAL A 193 -6.93 1.30 1.10
CA VAL A 193 -6.29 0.53 2.18
C VAL A 193 -7.36 -0.19 2.98
N THR A 194 -7.14 -1.46 3.26
CA THR A 194 -8.12 -2.36 3.87
C THR A 194 -7.78 -2.64 5.33
N VAL A 195 -8.77 -2.60 6.20
CA VAL A 195 -8.69 -3.12 7.56
C VAL A 195 -8.96 -4.62 7.51
N VAL A 196 -7.92 -5.41 7.74
CA VAL A 196 -8.01 -6.89 7.74
C VAL A 196 -7.90 -7.40 9.17
N ALA A 197 -8.81 -8.27 9.57
CA ALA A 197 -8.76 -8.94 10.87
C ALA A 197 -8.30 -10.40 10.72
N SER A 198 -7.49 -10.83 11.69
CA SER A 198 -7.16 -12.24 11.84
C SER A 198 -8.41 -13.09 12.05
N ASN A 199 -8.39 -14.30 11.51
CA ASN A 199 -9.46 -15.28 11.77
C ASN A 199 -9.47 -15.78 13.24
N ASN A 200 -8.36 -15.58 13.95
CA ASN A 200 -8.25 -15.93 15.38
C ASN A 200 -8.88 -14.86 16.30
N LEU A 201 -9.14 -13.65 15.78
CA LEU A 201 -9.83 -12.62 16.54
C LEU A 201 -11.33 -12.95 16.58
N ASP A 202 -11.91 -13.02 17.76
CA ASP A 202 -13.33 -13.34 17.93
C ASP A 202 -14.25 -12.30 17.27
N GLU A 203 -15.45 -12.73 16.88
CA GLU A 203 -16.38 -11.89 16.12
C GLU A 203 -16.89 -10.67 16.92
N GLU A 204 -16.96 -10.76 18.23
CA GLU A 204 -17.38 -9.64 19.07
C GLU A 204 -16.31 -8.55 19.05
N THR A 205 -15.05 -8.94 19.20
CA THR A 205 -13.90 -8.02 19.11
C THR A 205 -13.75 -7.45 17.70
N GLN A 206 -13.95 -8.24 16.64
CA GLN A 206 -13.97 -7.71 15.25
C GLN A 206 -15.04 -6.62 15.08
N LYS A 207 -16.25 -6.83 15.62
CA LYS A 207 -17.33 -5.82 15.59
C LYS A 207 -16.96 -4.57 16.38
N LYS A 208 -16.35 -4.72 17.56
CA LYS A 208 -15.87 -3.58 18.37
C LYS A 208 -14.80 -2.76 17.62
N VAL A 209 -13.81 -3.41 17.01
CA VAL A 209 -12.77 -2.77 16.20
C VAL A 209 -13.41 -1.99 15.04
N LYS A 210 -14.32 -2.61 14.30
CA LYS A 210 -15.04 -1.99 13.20
C LYS A 210 -15.81 -0.75 13.66
N GLN A 211 -16.59 -0.86 14.75
CA GLN A 211 -17.37 0.25 15.30
C GLN A 211 -16.46 1.39 15.79
N ALA A 212 -15.39 1.07 16.50
CA ALA A 212 -14.43 2.06 17.00
C ALA A 212 -13.77 2.85 15.86
N LEU A 213 -13.41 2.20 14.76
CA LEU A 213 -12.85 2.84 13.56
C LEU A 213 -13.88 3.76 12.87
N LEU A 214 -15.14 3.35 12.78
CA LEU A 214 -16.23 4.17 12.23
C LEU A 214 -16.55 5.39 13.13
N GLU A 215 -16.33 5.29 14.42
CA GLU A 215 -16.49 6.42 15.35
C GLU A 215 -15.28 7.36 15.32
N ILE A 216 -14.07 6.80 15.27
CA ILE A 216 -12.81 7.57 15.32
C ILE A 216 -12.64 8.49 14.10
N GLN A 217 -13.26 8.14 12.96
CA GLN A 217 -13.23 9.00 11.77
C GLN A 217 -13.90 10.37 11.98
N ASN A 218 -14.73 10.52 13.02
CA ASN A 218 -15.37 11.80 13.37
C ASN A 218 -14.47 12.67 14.26
N ASP A 219 -13.40 12.10 14.81
CA ASP A 219 -12.38 12.85 15.55
C ASP A 219 -11.32 13.38 14.56
N LYS A 220 -11.37 14.70 14.32
CA LYS A 220 -10.54 15.36 13.32
C LYS A 220 -9.03 15.25 13.60
N GLU A 221 -8.62 15.25 14.85
CA GLU A 221 -7.20 15.16 15.22
C GLU A 221 -6.70 13.74 14.99
N THR A 222 -7.45 12.76 15.42
CA THR A 222 -7.08 11.35 15.28
C THR A 222 -7.09 10.87 13.82
N ILE A 223 -8.13 11.22 13.04
CA ILE A 223 -8.19 10.81 11.63
C ILE A 223 -7.14 11.55 10.78
N GLN A 224 -6.68 12.74 11.20
CA GLN A 224 -5.61 13.45 10.50
C GLN A 224 -4.29 12.67 10.50
N ILE A 225 -4.03 11.82 11.49
CA ILE A 225 -2.87 10.93 11.54
C ILE A 225 -2.92 9.96 10.36
N LEU A 226 -4.05 9.28 10.17
CA LEU A 226 -4.24 8.37 9.03
C LEU A 226 -4.26 9.10 7.68
N THR A 227 -4.78 10.33 7.66
CA THR A 227 -4.75 11.17 6.46
C THR A 227 -3.31 11.49 6.04
N ASN A 228 -2.46 11.85 6.98
CA ASN A 228 -1.06 12.17 6.73
C ASN A 228 -0.24 10.93 6.33
N LEU A 229 -0.50 9.79 6.96
CA LEU A 229 0.27 8.56 6.73
C LEU A 229 -0.19 7.80 5.50
N PHE A 230 -1.50 7.66 5.30
CA PHE A 230 -2.10 6.74 4.32
C PHE A 230 -3.12 7.40 3.39
N SER A 231 -3.31 8.73 3.48
CA SER A 231 -4.35 9.47 2.76
C SER A 231 -5.78 8.98 3.06
N ILE A 232 -6.01 8.41 4.24
CA ILE A 232 -7.31 7.92 4.70
C ILE A 232 -8.03 9.05 5.44
N THR A 233 -9.24 9.41 4.98
CA THR A 233 -10.10 10.44 5.60
C THR A 233 -11.28 9.86 6.35
N GLY A 234 -11.43 8.55 6.36
CA GLY A 234 -12.50 7.82 7.02
C GLY A 234 -12.57 6.38 6.52
N PHE A 235 -13.57 5.66 6.94
CA PHE A 235 -13.78 4.25 6.63
C PHE A 235 -15.18 4.01 6.09
N GLU A 236 -15.33 2.95 5.29
CA GLU A 236 -16.61 2.47 4.76
C GLU A 236 -16.61 0.95 4.65
N GLU A 237 -17.79 0.37 4.36
CA GLU A 237 -17.91 -1.08 4.14
C GLU A 237 -17.12 -1.52 2.92
N PRO A 238 -16.44 -2.68 3.00
CA PRO A 238 -15.68 -3.19 1.86
C PRO A 238 -16.61 -3.60 0.71
N ASN A 239 -16.28 -3.17 -0.50
CA ASN A 239 -16.94 -3.64 -1.72
C ASN A 239 -16.21 -4.88 -2.25
N ASN A 240 -16.84 -6.04 -2.13
CA ASN A 240 -16.24 -7.32 -2.57
C ASN A 240 -15.94 -7.36 -4.07
N ASP A 241 -16.72 -6.66 -4.92
CA ASP A 241 -16.46 -6.63 -6.36
C ASP A 241 -15.18 -5.86 -6.70
N ALA A 242 -14.81 -4.86 -5.88
CA ALA A 242 -13.55 -4.15 -6.05
C ALA A 242 -12.32 -5.06 -5.87
N TYR A 243 -12.39 -6.05 -4.97
CA TYR A 243 -11.30 -7.01 -4.76
C TYR A 243 -11.16 -8.04 -5.89
N LYS A 244 -12.24 -8.33 -6.64
CA LYS A 244 -12.19 -9.17 -7.84
C LYS A 244 -11.32 -8.55 -8.95
N SER A 245 -11.24 -7.23 -9.03
CA SER A 245 -10.34 -6.56 -9.98
C SER A 245 -8.87 -6.86 -9.67
N ILE A 246 -8.53 -6.95 -8.39
CA ILE A 246 -7.17 -7.30 -7.92
C ILE A 246 -6.83 -8.75 -8.29
N GLU A 247 -7.77 -9.68 -8.14
CA GLU A 247 -7.57 -11.08 -8.54
C GLU A 247 -7.28 -11.18 -10.04
N LYS A 248 -8.05 -10.48 -10.89
CA LYS A 248 -7.82 -10.43 -12.34
C LYS A 248 -6.44 -9.86 -12.71
N ILE A 249 -6.00 -8.80 -12.02
CA ILE A 249 -4.67 -8.23 -12.26
C ILE A 249 -3.57 -9.19 -11.80
N SER A 250 -3.80 -9.94 -10.70
CA SER A 250 -2.89 -10.97 -10.25
C SER A 250 -2.72 -12.08 -11.28
N GLU A 251 -3.82 -12.54 -11.88
CA GLU A 251 -3.79 -13.50 -13.00
C GLU A 251 -3.00 -12.96 -14.19
N LYS A 252 -3.24 -11.69 -14.56
CA LYS A 252 -2.50 -11.01 -15.62
C LYS A 252 -1.00 -10.95 -15.33
N MET A 253 -0.63 -10.73 -14.08
CA MET A 253 0.75 -10.73 -13.62
C MET A 253 1.35 -12.14 -13.49
N ASN A 254 0.58 -13.21 -13.73
CA ASN A 254 0.94 -14.61 -13.49
C ASN A 254 1.32 -14.89 -12.02
N ILE A 255 0.67 -14.19 -11.09
CA ILE A 255 0.93 -14.35 -9.66
C ILE A 255 -0.04 -15.40 -9.10
N ASP A 256 0.52 -16.48 -8.57
CA ASP A 256 -0.24 -17.45 -7.80
C ASP A 256 -0.41 -16.93 -6.35
N LEU A 257 -1.60 -16.44 -6.04
CA LEU A 257 -1.92 -15.85 -4.73
C LEU A 257 -1.70 -16.82 -3.55
N ASN A 258 -1.62 -18.13 -3.81
CA ASN A 258 -1.35 -19.12 -2.77
C ASN A 258 0.15 -19.34 -2.52
N LYS A 259 1.02 -18.80 -3.37
CA LYS A 259 2.48 -19.06 -3.33
C LYS A 259 3.34 -17.81 -3.12
N VAL A 260 2.73 -16.62 -3.05
CA VAL A 260 3.47 -15.40 -2.72
C VAL A 260 3.98 -15.50 -1.28
N LYS A 261 5.29 -15.42 -1.11
CA LYS A 261 6.00 -15.49 0.18
C LYS A 261 6.98 -14.34 0.29
#